data_c370d5cde1560f9cbf99ef665656b429
#
_entry.id   c370d5cde1560f9cbf99ef665656b429
#
_cell.length_a   1.000
_cell.length_b   1.000
_cell.length_c   1.000
_cell.angle_alpha   90.00
_cell.angle_beta   90.00
_cell.angle_gamma   90.00
#
_symmetry.space_group_name_H-M   'P 1'
#
loop_
_entity.id
_entity.type
_entity.pdbx_description
1 polymer ?
#
loop_
_entity_poly.entity_id
_entity_poly.type
_entity_poly.pdbx_seq_one_letter_code
_entity_poly.pdbx_strand_id
1 'polypeptide(L)'
;MPSLPQERRRTEHRNPASGRLDRLPTKAILRLMNREDRKVAFSVGQQIPSIARAVDAIVSSIRKGGRLIYVGAGSSGRLAVLDAAECPPTFGVSPNTVQALIAGGRKAVTGAVEGAEDSARNAVRDLRAKRLARNDVVVGIAASGTTPYVLSALAFARKRGATTVAITSNRKAPIARDAQIVIAVDVGPEIVTGSTRLKAGTSQKLVLNMLSTAAMVRLGHVYDNLMIDIAQTNEKLRQRALRILTEASGADASTAKHALRQSGHDLREALVMLKNGVDAKAARARLIAAKGNLRQALGE
;
A
#
# COMPACT_ATOMS: atom_id res chain seq x y z
N MET A 1 18.05 9.86 23.13
CA MET A 1 17.75 11.19 22.54
C MET A 1 16.38 11.62 23.01
N PRO A 2 16.17 12.87 23.43
CA PRO A 2 14.90 13.31 23.97
C PRO A 2 13.82 13.18 22.88
N SER A 3 12.74 12.46 23.21
CA SER A 3 11.50 12.50 22.46
C SER A 3 10.97 13.92 22.42
N LEU A 4 10.33 14.33 21.31
CA LEU A 4 9.57 15.59 21.31
C LEU A 4 8.62 15.57 22.52
N PRO A 5 8.56 16.65 23.33
CA PRO A 5 7.58 16.74 24.41
C PRO A 5 6.19 16.43 23.87
N GLN A 6 5.37 15.71 24.64
CA GLN A 6 4.00 15.33 24.28
C GLN A 6 3.19 16.54 23.77
N GLU A 7 3.37 17.69 24.37
CA GLU A 7 2.72 18.97 24.01
C GLU A 7 3.01 19.45 22.58
N ARG A 8 4.06 18.95 21.92
CA ARG A 8 4.39 19.31 20.52
C ARG A 8 3.85 18.33 19.48
N ARG A 9 3.20 17.24 19.91
CA ARG A 9 2.64 16.23 18.97
C ARG A 9 1.22 16.63 18.64
N ARG A 10 0.94 17.04 17.41
CA ARG A 10 -0.42 17.40 16.96
C ARG A 10 -1.44 16.28 17.18
N THR A 11 -1.01 15.02 17.16
CA THR A 11 -1.85 13.86 17.46
C THR A 11 -2.38 13.83 18.91
N GLU A 12 -1.69 14.51 19.84
CA GLU A 12 -2.05 14.59 21.27
C GLU A 12 -2.84 15.85 21.61
N HIS A 13 -3.02 16.77 20.66
CA HIS A 13 -3.80 17.98 20.89
C HIS A 13 -5.29 17.65 20.96
N ARG A 14 -6.00 18.38 21.80
CA ARG A 14 -7.47 18.33 21.85
C ARG A 14 -8.06 18.96 20.58
N ASN A 15 -9.04 18.31 19.99
CA ASN A 15 -9.79 18.87 18.87
C ASN A 15 -10.82 19.88 19.41
N PRO A 16 -10.72 21.17 19.06
CA PRO A 16 -11.67 22.17 19.58
C PRO A 16 -13.12 21.88 19.19
N ALA A 17 -13.34 21.22 18.03
CA ALA A 17 -14.67 20.90 17.54
C ALA A 17 -15.34 19.75 18.32
N SER A 18 -14.58 18.95 19.08
CA SER A 18 -15.09 17.80 19.84
C SER A 18 -15.18 18.05 21.36
N GLY A 19 -15.15 19.31 21.80
CA GLY A 19 -15.42 19.64 23.18
C GLY A 19 -16.80 19.12 23.60
N ARG A 20 -16.88 18.48 24.80
CA ARG A 20 -18.11 17.86 25.34
C ARG A 20 -18.71 16.76 24.43
N LEU A 21 -17.85 15.99 23.71
CA LEU A 21 -18.25 14.92 22.80
C LEU A 21 -19.16 13.90 23.51
N ASP A 22 -18.89 13.58 24.77
CA ASP A 22 -19.60 12.67 25.65
C ASP A 22 -21.06 13.09 25.94
N ARG A 23 -21.38 14.37 25.72
CA ARG A 23 -22.73 14.92 25.95
C ARG A 23 -23.56 15.06 24.68
N LEU A 24 -22.97 14.78 23.52
CA LEU A 24 -23.66 14.93 22.26
C LEU A 24 -24.59 13.72 21.96
N PRO A 25 -25.77 13.96 21.38
CA PRO A 25 -26.60 12.87 20.89
C PRO A 25 -25.90 12.17 19.72
N THR A 26 -26.17 10.88 19.53
CA THR A 26 -25.51 10.03 18.51
C THR A 26 -25.42 10.67 17.14
N LYS A 27 -26.52 11.26 16.64
CA LYS A 27 -26.54 11.93 15.32
C LYS A 27 -25.56 13.10 15.22
N ALA A 28 -25.36 13.85 16.33
CA ALA A 28 -24.41 14.96 16.37
C ALA A 28 -22.97 14.45 16.38
N ILE A 29 -22.68 13.38 17.13
CA ILE A 29 -21.37 12.70 17.13
C ILE A 29 -21.02 12.24 15.70
N LEU A 30 -21.92 11.52 15.03
CA LEU A 30 -21.70 11.01 13.68
C LEU A 30 -21.50 12.13 12.64
N ARG A 31 -22.27 13.22 12.75
CA ARG A 31 -22.08 14.39 11.88
C ARG A 31 -20.72 15.06 12.12
N LEU A 32 -20.29 15.15 13.37
CA LEU A 32 -18.98 15.69 13.72
C LEU A 32 -17.86 14.82 13.13
N MET A 33 -17.93 13.50 13.31
CA MET A 33 -16.98 12.56 12.72
C MET A 33 -16.89 12.73 11.21
N ASN A 34 -18.02 12.66 10.52
CA ASN A 34 -18.07 12.80 9.07
C ASN A 34 -17.49 14.13 8.57
N ARG A 35 -17.76 15.24 9.27
CA ARG A 35 -17.19 16.55 8.96
C ARG A 35 -15.67 16.58 9.10
N GLU A 36 -15.14 15.95 10.14
CA GLU A 36 -13.69 15.85 10.36
C GLU A 36 -13.03 14.92 9.33
N ASP A 37 -13.66 13.79 9.00
CA ASP A 37 -13.14 12.83 8.05
C ASP A 37 -13.04 13.37 6.61
N ARG A 38 -13.95 14.29 6.21
CA ARG A 38 -13.87 14.98 4.90
C ARG A 38 -12.56 15.72 4.68
N LYS A 39 -11.86 16.15 5.74
CA LYS A 39 -10.57 16.84 5.65
C LYS A 39 -9.43 15.91 5.23
N VAL A 40 -9.58 14.61 5.44
CA VAL A 40 -8.51 13.63 5.25
C VAL A 40 -8.06 13.54 3.80
N ALA A 41 -8.99 13.37 2.86
CA ALA A 41 -8.68 13.26 1.44
C ALA A 41 -7.98 14.53 0.91
N PHE A 42 -8.42 15.71 1.35
CA PHE A 42 -7.76 16.97 1.01
C PHE A 42 -6.31 17.02 1.52
N SER A 43 -6.09 16.66 2.79
CA SER A 43 -4.74 16.63 3.38
C SER A 43 -3.83 15.62 2.68
N VAL A 44 -4.35 14.47 2.25
CA VAL A 44 -3.61 13.49 1.44
C VAL A 44 -3.27 14.09 0.07
N GLY A 45 -4.20 14.79 -0.56
CA GLY A 45 -4.00 15.46 -1.85
C GLY A 45 -2.79 16.41 -1.86
N GLN A 46 -2.52 17.09 -0.75
CA GLN A 46 -1.35 17.96 -0.60
C GLN A 46 -0.02 17.19 -0.59
N GLN A 47 -0.05 15.88 -0.39
CA GLN A 47 1.14 15.02 -0.35
C GLN A 47 1.38 14.27 -1.67
N ILE A 48 0.57 14.47 -2.70
CA ILE A 48 0.72 13.81 -4.02
C ILE A 48 2.14 13.89 -4.55
N PRO A 49 2.87 15.03 -4.50
CA PRO A 49 4.25 15.07 -4.99
C PRO A 49 5.21 14.13 -4.23
N SER A 50 5.05 13.99 -2.92
CA SER A 50 5.85 13.06 -2.11
C SER A 50 5.44 11.60 -2.33
N ILE A 51 4.14 11.35 -2.50
CA ILE A 51 3.60 10.02 -2.82
C ILE A 51 4.12 9.57 -4.19
N ALA A 52 4.09 10.45 -5.22
CA ALA A 52 4.60 10.14 -6.55
C ALA A 52 6.07 9.75 -6.53
N ARG A 53 6.93 10.49 -5.82
CA ARG A 53 8.36 10.12 -5.66
C ARG A 53 8.52 8.75 -4.99
N ALA A 54 7.69 8.43 -4.00
CA ALA A 54 7.71 7.12 -3.35
C ALA A 54 7.26 6.00 -4.30
N VAL A 55 6.22 6.23 -5.11
CA VAL A 55 5.78 5.30 -6.17
C VAL A 55 6.90 5.04 -7.17
N ASP A 56 7.56 6.08 -7.67
CA ASP A 56 8.66 5.94 -8.64
C ASP A 56 9.84 5.14 -8.04
N ALA A 57 10.16 5.36 -6.77
CA ALA A 57 11.16 4.57 -6.04
C ALA A 57 10.75 3.10 -5.90
N ILE A 58 9.49 2.82 -5.59
CA ILE A 58 8.94 1.45 -5.49
C ILE A 58 9.00 0.75 -6.84
N VAL A 59 8.56 1.40 -7.91
CA VAL A 59 8.61 0.86 -9.27
C VAL A 59 10.05 0.54 -9.69
N SER A 60 10.98 1.48 -9.45
CA SER A 60 12.42 1.26 -9.73
C SER A 60 12.99 0.09 -8.93
N SER A 61 12.61 -0.03 -7.65
CA SER A 61 13.00 -1.12 -6.77
C SER A 61 12.54 -2.48 -7.32
N ILE A 62 11.24 -2.63 -7.58
CA ILE A 62 10.65 -3.90 -8.02
C ILE A 62 11.24 -4.33 -9.37
N ARG A 63 11.45 -3.40 -10.31
CA ARG A 63 12.12 -3.68 -11.60
C ARG A 63 13.55 -4.19 -11.45
N LYS A 64 14.22 -3.87 -10.34
CA LYS A 64 15.57 -4.34 -10.00
C LYS A 64 15.56 -5.59 -9.11
N GLY A 65 14.42 -6.27 -8.98
CA GLY A 65 14.26 -7.46 -8.14
C GLY A 65 14.16 -7.15 -6.63
N GLY A 66 13.97 -5.88 -6.26
CA GLY A 66 13.67 -5.47 -4.90
C GLY A 66 12.20 -5.62 -4.54
N ARG A 67 11.83 -5.21 -3.32
CA ARG A 67 10.50 -5.39 -2.74
C ARG A 67 10.04 -4.13 -2.04
N LEU A 68 8.72 -4.01 -1.86
CA LEU A 68 8.11 -3.03 -0.96
C LEU A 68 7.88 -3.68 0.41
N ILE A 69 8.43 -3.12 1.46
CA ILE A 69 8.28 -3.61 2.83
C ILE A 69 7.70 -2.49 3.69
N TYR A 70 6.47 -2.66 4.13
CA TYR A 70 5.82 -1.81 5.11
C TYR A 70 6.25 -2.17 6.52
N VAL A 71 6.42 -1.17 7.40
CA VAL A 71 6.75 -1.36 8.81
C VAL A 71 5.89 -0.44 9.67
N GLY A 72 5.13 -1.01 10.60
CA GLY A 72 4.23 -0.25 11.47
C GLY A 72 3.95 -0.94 12.79
N ALA A 73 3.26 -0.24 13.69
CA ALA A 73 2.75 -0.76 14.94
C ALA A 73 1.25 -0.47 15.08
N GLY A 74 0.53 -1.27 15.87
CA GLY A 74 -0.89 -1.05 16.15
C GLY A 74 -1.73 -0.92 14.87
N SER A 75 -2.57 0.12 14.78
CA SER A 75 -3.41 0.39 13.61
C SER A 75 -2.61 0.61 12.35
N SER A 76 -1.48 1.31 12.41
CA SER A 76 -0.59 1.54 11.24
C SER A 76 -0.05 0.23 10.69
N GLY A 77 0.37 -0.69 11.55
CA GLY A 77 0.83 -2.02 11.14
C GLY A 77 -0.28 -2.89 10.55
N ARG A 78 -1.50 -2.81 11.10
CA ARG A 78 -2.66 -3.56 10.57
C ARG A 78 -3.07 -3.08 9.18
N LEU A 79 -3.06 -1.77 8.94
CA LEU A 79 -3.33 -1.19 7.63
C LEU A 79 -2.27 -1.61 6.61
N ALA A 80 -1.01 -1.67 7.02
CA ALA A 80 0.09 -2.18 6.20
C ALA A 80 -0.12 -3.66 5.82
N VAL A 81 -0.52 -4.49 6.78
CA VAL A 81 -0.83 -5.91 6.53
C VAL A 81 -2.01 -6.05 5.57
N LEU A 82 -3.06 -5.26 5.75
CA LEU A 82 -4.22 -5.25 4.86
C LEU A 82 -3.81 -4.93 3.43
N ASP A 83 -3.09 -3.82 3.19
CA ASP A 83 -2.68 -3.41 1.84
C ASP A 83 -1.76 -4.45 1.18
N ALA A 84 -0.80 -5.00 1.92
CA ALA A 84 0.11 -6.02 1.41
C ALA A 84 -0.61 -7.34 1.05
N ALA A 85 -1.62 -7.74 1.85
CA ALA A 85 -2.38 -8.97 1.62
C ALA A 85 -3.28 -8.89 0.38
N GLU A 86 -3.73 -7.70 -0.01
CA GLU A 86 -4.59 -7.48 -1.17
C GLU A 86 -3.82 -7.38 -2.51
N CYS A 87 -2.49 -7.19 -2.48
CA CYS A 87 -1.70 -7.10 -3.72
C CYS A 87 -1.67 -8.40 -4.54
N PRO A 88 -1.45 -9.60 -3.96
CA PRO A 88 -1.45 -10.84 -4.74
C PRO A 88 -2.78 -11.15 -5.44
N PRO A 89 -3.95 -11.12 -4.78
CA PRO A 89 -5.22 -11.43 -5.45
C PRO A 89 -5.62 -10.38 -6.50
N THR A 90 -5.19 -9.10 -6.33
CA THR A 90 -5.56 -8.00 -7.22
C THR A 90 -4.67 -7.90 -8.45
N PHE A 91 -3.36 -8.08 -8.27
CA PHE A 91 -2.34 -7.81 -9.29
C PHE A 91 -1.56 -9.05 -9.71
N GLY A 92 -1.89 -10.25 -9.21
CA GLY A 92 -1.20 -11.49 -9.56
C GLY A 92 0.27 -11.56 -9.14
N VAL A 93 0.73 -10.64 -8.28
CA VAL A 93 2.13 -10.59 -7.86
C VAL A 93 2.42 -11.60 -6.75
N SER A 94 3.70 -11.98 -6.64
CA SER A 94 4.15 -12.81 -5.51
C SER A 94 3.83 -12.14 -4.17
N PRO A 95 3.43 -12.91 -3.14
CA PRO A 95 3.29 -12.41 -1.77
C PRO A 95 4.59 -11.80 -1.21
N ASN A 96 5.72 -12.08 -1.86
CA ASN A 96 7.02 -11.50 -1.50
C ASN A 96 7.25 -10.10 -2.09
N THR A 97 6.47 -9.67 -3.08
CA THR A 97 6.65 -8.36 -3.75
C THR A 97 6.28 -7.21 -2.84
N VAL A 98 5.16 -7.33 -2.13
CA VAL A 98 4.71 -6.37 -1.11
C VAL A 98 4.54 -7.10 0.21
N GLN A 99 5.27 -6.67 1.22
CA GLN A 99 5.28 -7.32 2.53
C GLN A 99 4.99 -6.30 3.64
N ALA A 100 4.48 -6.77 4.76
CA ALA A 100 4.28 -5.95 5.95
C ALA A 100 4.93 -6.59 7.18
N LEU A 101 5.54 -5.74 8.01
CA LEU A 101 6.03 -6.05 9.34
C LEU A 101 5.24 -5.22 10.35
N ILE A 102 4.62 -5.91 11.30
CA ILE A 102 3.90 -5.29 12.41
C ILE A 102 4.60 -5.59 13.73
N ALA A 103 4.81 -4.58 14.55
CA ALA A 103 5.36 -4.77 15.89
C ALA A 103 4.52 -5.76 16.69
N GLY A 104 5.14 -6.79 17.28
CA GLY A 104 4.44 -7.89 17.93
C GLY A 104 4.09 -9.07 17.00
N GLY A 105 4.40 -8.95 15.70
CA GLY A 105 4.23 -10.03 14.73
C GLY A 105 2.76 -10.40 14.48
N ARG A 106 2.52 -11.65 14.07
CA ARG A 106 1.20 -12.12 13.64
C ARG A 106 0.09 -11.94 14.72
N LYS A 107 0.42 -12.06 15.99
CA LYS A 107 -0.51 -11.86 17.08
C LYS A 107 -1.04 -10.42 17.14
N ALA A 108 -0.24 -9.44 16.74
CA ALA A 108 -0.62 -8.03 16.75
C ALA A 108 -1.62 -7.64 15.64
N VAL A 109 -1.90 -8.53 14.69
CA VAL A 109 -2.90 -8.29 13.65
C VAL A 109 -4.32 -8.29 14.23
N THR A 110 -4.61 -9.25 15.10
CA THR A 110 -5.96 -9.46 15.66
C THR A 110 -6.11 -8.95 17.10
N GLY A 111 -5.01 -8.71 17.81
CA GLY A 111 -5.02 -8.27 19.21
C GLY A 111 -3.98 -7.17 19.49
N ALA A 112 -4.00 -6.60 20.68
CA ALA A 112 -2.93 -5.74 21.17
C ALA A 112 -1.79 -6.62 21.73
N VAL A 113 -0.54 -6.22 21.44
CA VAL A 113 0.66 -6.80 22.05
C VAL A 113 1.38 -5.67 22.77
N GLU A 114 1.20 -5.61 24.09
CA GLU A 114 1.74 -4.54 24.92
C GLU A 114 3.26 -4.42 24.79
N GLY A 115 3.77 -3.19 24.75
CA GLY A 115 5.20 -2.89 24.64
C GLY A 115 5.87 -3.27 23.32
N ALA A 116 5.17 -3.89 22.36
CA ALA A 116 5.78 -4.33 21.11
C ALA A 116 6.30 -3.15 20.27
N GLU A 117 5.62 -2.02 20.29
CA GLU A 117 5.99 -0.80 19.55
C GLU A 117 7.25 -0.11 20.10
N ASP A 118 7.62 -0.36 21.35
CA ASP A 118 8.79 0.21 22.01
C ASP A 118 10.07 -0.56 21.71
N SER A 119 9.97 -1.76 21.13
CA SER A 119 11.14 -2.62 20.89
C SER A 119 11.88 -2.29 19.61
N ALA A 120 12.84 -1.39 19.68
CA ALA A 120 13.78 -1.08 18.60
C ALA A 120 14.56 -2.33 18.10
N ARG A 121 14.93 -3.24 19.02
CA ARG A 121 15.66 -4.47 18.71
C ARG A 121 14.85 -5.42 17.83
N ASN A 122 13.55 -5.55 18.10
CA ASN A 122 12.68 -6.43 17.31
C ASN A 122 12.53 -5.96 15.87
N ALA A 123 12.49 -4.66 15.60
CA ALA A 123 12.44 -4.12 14.25
C ALA A 123 13.63 -4.57 13.39
N VAL A 124 14.83 -4.49 13.95
CA VAL A 124 16.07 -4.92 13.28
C VAL A 124 16.07 -6.43 13.05
N ARG A 125 15.65 -7.21 14.07
CA ARG A 125 15.52 -8.68 13.95
C ARG A 125 14.56 -9.05 12.82
N ASP A 126 13.39 -8.41 12.76
CA ASP A 126 12.34 -8.72 11.80
C ASP A 126 12.76 -8.37 10.37
N LEU A 127 13.46 -7.24 10.16
CA LEU A 127 14.02 -6.89 8.85
C LEU A 127 15.18 -7.81 8.44
N ARG A 128 16.03 -8.27 9.40
CA ARG A 128 17.07 -9.28 9.13
C ARG A 128 16.46 -10.62 8.72
N ALA A 129 15.38 -11.06 9.39
CA ALA A 129 14.67 -12.28 9.04
C ALA A 129 14.07 -12.22 7.63
N LYS A 130 13.67 -11.02 7.17
CA LYS A 130 13.24 -10.76 5.79
C LYS A 130 14.40 -10.64 4.80
N ARG A 131 15.67 -10.76 5.25
CA ARG A 131 16.87 -10.61 4.42
C ARG A 131 16.81 -9.30 3.63
N LEU A 132 16.60 -8.17 4.34
CA LEU A 132 16.52 -6.83 3.73
C LEU A 132 17.74 -6.59 2.83
N ALA A 133 17.47 -6.21 1.58
CA ALA A 133 18.46 -5.93 0.54
C ALA A 133 18.50 -4.43 0.18
N ARG A 134 19.59 -3.99 -0.44
CA ARG A 134 19.78 -2.60 -0.90
C ARG A 134 18.75 -2.15 -1.92
N ASN A 135 18.20 -3.08 -2.69
CA ASN A 135 17.19 -2.78 -3.71
C ASN A 135 15.77 -2.67 -3.13
N ASP A 136 15.55 -3.00 -1.86
CA ASP A 136 14.22 -2.91 -1.25
C ASP A 136 13.85 -1.45 -0.95
N VAL A 137 12.55 -1.19 -0.87
CA VAL A 137 11.98 0.04 -0.31
C VAL A 137 11.31 -0.28 1.02
N VAL A 138 11.70 0.42 2.08
CA VAL A 138 11.08 0.29 3.40
C VAL A 138 10.23 1.51 3.70
N VAL A 139 8.94 1.31 3.92
CA VAL A 139 7.97 2.37 4.29
C VAL A 139 7.63 2.23 5.76
N GLY A 140 8.14 3.15 6.57
CA GLY A 140 7.81 3.24 7.99
C GLY A 140 6.54 4.06 8.22
N ILE A 141 5.60 3.52 9.00
CA ILE A 141 4.27 4.10 9.20
C ILE A 141 4.04 4.35 10.69
N ALA A 142 3.98 5.61 11.09
CA ALA A 142 3.69 6.01 12.46
C ALA A 142 3.00 7.39 12.47
N ALA A 143 1.77 7.47 12.94
CA ALA A 143 1.00 8.73 12.99
C ALA A 143 1.74 9.79 13.83
N SER A 144 2.22 9.46 15.03
CA SER A 144 3.03 10.33 15.87
C SER A 144 4.42 10.59 15.25
N GLY A 145 4.94 9.63 14.49
CA GLY A 145 6.30 9.62 13.95
C GLY A 145 7.38 9.41 15.01
N THR A 146 7.03 8.84 16.17
CA THR A 146 7.96 8.63 17.31
C THR A 146 8.10 7.16 17.73
N THR A 147 7.35 6.24 17.13
CA THR A 147 7.32 4.81 17.48
C THR A 147 8.70 4.18 17.36
N PRO A 148 9.33 3.70 18.45
CA PRO A 148 10.71 3.20 18.45
C PRO A 148 10.96 2.06 17.48
N TYR A 149 10.01 1.12 17.35
CA TYR A 149 10.06 0.03 16.38
C TYR A 149 10.23 0.58 14.95
N VAL A 150 9.42 1.57 14.55
CA VAL A 150 9.44 2.14 13.19
C VAL A 150 10.70 2.97 12.94
N LEU A 151 11.11 3.79 13.92
CA LEU A 151 12.34 4.58 13.84
C LEU A 151 13.55 3.70 13.62
N SER A 152 13.66 2.62 14.41
CA SER A 152 14.77 1.68 14.31
C SER A 152 14.76 0.90 12.99
N ALA A 153 13.57 0.57 12.46
CA ALA A 153 13.44 -0.07 11.15
C ALA A 153 13.99 0.82 10.04
N LEU A 154 13.59 2.11 9.99
CA LEU A 154 14.07 3.05 8.97
C LEU A 154 15.58 3.31 9.09
N ALA A 155 16.09 3.52 10.30
CA ALA A 155 17.52 3.70 10.54
C ALA A 155 18.33 2.49 10.05
N PHE A 156 17.88 1.27 10.37
CA PHE A 156 18.51 0.04 9.89
C PHE A 156 18.44 -0.10 8.37
N ALA A 157 17.28 0.17 7.77
CA ALA A 157 17.08 0.07 6.33
C ALA A 157 17.98 1.06 5.57
N ARG A 158 18.06 2.30 6.02
CA ARG A 158 18.96 3.33 5.48
C ARG A 158 20.43 2.89 5.54
N LYS A 159 20.85 2.33 6.68
CA LYS A 159 22.21 1.82 6.87
C LYS A 159 22.54 0.64 5.95
N ARG A 160 21.54 -0.12 5.53
CA ARG A 160 21.67 -1.24 4.55
C ARG A 160 21.60 -0.77 3.10
N GLY A 161 21.43 0.53 2.85
CA GLY A 161 21.35 1.12 1.51
C GLY A 161 19.98 0.97 0.84
N ALA A 162 18.95 0.50 1.57
CA ALA A 162 17.57 0.44 1.08
C ALA A 162 16.95 1.84 1.02
N THR A 163 16.05 2.07 0.07
CA THR A 163 15.29 3.32 0.02
C THR A 163 14.30 3.38 1.19
N THR A 164 14.24 4.53 1.88
CA THR A 164 13.41 4.71 3.06
C THR A 164 12.35 5.78 2.85
N VAL A 165 11.10 5.45 3.19
CA VAL A 165 9.93 6.34 3.11
C VAL A 165 9.28 6.40 4.49
N ALA A 166 8.87 7.58 4.94
CA ALA A 166 8.11 7.76 6.18
C ALA A 166 6.68 8.24 5.87
N ILE A 167 5.69 7.63 6.51
CA ILE A 167 4.30 8.10 6.54
C ILE A 167 3.98 8.52 7.97
N THR A 168 3.62 9.80 8.17
CA THR A 168 3.36 10.37 9.48
C THR A 168 2.30 11.47 9.40
N SER A 169 1.68 11.82 10.53
CA SER A 169 0.81 13.00 10.65
C SER A 169 1.55 14.24 11.17
N ASN A 170 2.87 14.14 11.38
CA ASN A 170 3.68 15.22 11.90
C ASN A 170 4.99 15.41 11.10
N ARG A 171 5.04 16.46 10.31
CA ARG A 171 6.17 16.76 9.41
C ARG A 171 7.53 16.90 10.13
N LYS A 172 7.54 17.36 11.37
CA LYS A 172 8.76 17.56 12.18
C LYS A 172 9.08 16.37 13.08
N ALA A 173 8.43 15.23 12.89
CA ALA A 173 8.62 14.06 13.72
C ALA A 173 9.99 13.39 13.50
N PRO A 174 10.53 12.69 14.52
CA PRO A 174 11.81 11.97 14.43
C PRO A 174 11.91 10.98 13.27
N ILE A 175 10.79 10.37 12.85
CA ILE A 175 10.74 9.45 11.72
C ILE A 175 11.30 10.04 10.40
N ALA A 176 11.26 11.37 10.26
CA ALA A 176 11.77 12.06 9.07
C ALA A 176 13.31 12.01 8.93
N ARG A 177 14.05 11.74 10.01
CA ARG A 177 15.54 11.77 10.01
C ARG A 177 16.14 10.68 9.12
N ASP A 178 15.55 9.49 9.17
CA ASP A 178 16.06 8.33 8.47
C ASP A 178 15.25 7.99 7.20
N ALA A 179 14.33 8.88 6.82
CA ALA A 179 13.55 8.76 5.61
C ALA A 179 14.10 9.66 4.50
N GLN A 180 14.32 9.08 3.31
CA GLN A 180 14.68 9.81 2.09
C GLN A 180 13.46 10.52 1.49
N ILE A 181 12.27 9.95 1.71
CA ILE A 181 11.00 10.53 1.28
C ILE A 181 10.07 10.60 2.50
N VAL A 182 9.51 11.78 2.75
CA VAL A 182 8.57 11.99 3.85
C VAL A 182 7.20 12.36 3.29
N ILE A 183 6.20 11.57 3.66
CA ILE A 183 4.77 11.78 3.36
C ILE A 183 4.13 12.20 4.70
N ALA A 184 4.01 13.49 4.92
CA ALA A 184 3.50 14.05 6.17
C ALA A 184 2.07 14.55 5.99
N VAL A 185 1.08 13.72 6.29
CA VAL A 185 -0.34 14.04 6.14
C VAL A 185 -0.87 14.64 7.44
N ASP A 186 -0.97 15.96 7.49
CA ASP A 186 -1.52 16.67 8.64
C ASP A 186 -3.06 16.65 8.58
N VAL A 187 -3.66 15.78 9.37
CA VAL A 187 -5.13 15.64 9.50
C VAL A 187 -5.69 16.43 10.71
N GLY A 188 -4.84 17.17 11.41
CA GLY A 188 -5.20 17.83 12.66
C GLY A 188 -5.48 16.85 13.81
N PRO A 189 -5.88 17.37 14.97
CA PRO A 189 -6.17 16.55 16.16
C PRO A 189 -7.42 15.69 15.95
N GLU A 190 -7.41 14.50 16.55
CA GLU A 190 -8.52 13.55 16.47
C GLU A 190 -9.74 14.00 17.29
N ILE A 191 -10.94 13.54 16.95
CA ILE A 191 -12.15 13.85 17.73
C ILE A 191 -12.12 13.21 19.12
N VAL A 192 -11.45 12.06 19.27
CA VAL A 192 -11.04 11.49 20.57
C VAL A 192 -9.53 11.66 20.63
N THR A 193 -9.07 12.53 21.50
CA THR A 193 -7.65 12.93 21.63
C THR A 193 -6.74 11.70 21.69
N GLY A 194 -5.69 11.68 20.88
CA GLY A 194 -4.71 10.60 20.83
C GLY A 194 -5.17 9.34 20.07
N SER A 195 -6.46 9.24 19.66
CA SER A 195 -6.99 8.04 18.98
C SER A 195 -6.66 8.04 17.48
N THR A 196 -5.38 7.85 17.15
CA THR A 196 -4.84 7.93 15.77
C THR A 196 -5.30 6.81 14.83
N ARG A 197 -6.15 5.89 15.30
CA ARG A 197 -6.83 4.92 14.43
C ARG A 197 -7.92 5.56 13.55
N LEU A 198 -8.33 6.81 13.84
CA LEU A 198 -9.41 7.55 13.16
C LEU A 198 -8.87 8.26 11.91
N LYS A 199 -8.79 9.59 11.88
CA LYS A 199 -8.34 10.37 10.70
C LYS A 199 -6.93 10.01 10.25
N ALA A 200 -5.98 9.86 11.19
CA ALA A 200 -4.63 9.47 10.87
C ALA A 200 -4.59 8.07 10.22
N GLY A 201 -5.33 7.09 10.78
CA GLY A 201 -5.48 5.76 10.18
C GLY A 201 -6.09 5.83 8.77
N THR A 202 -7.16 6.60 8.58
CA THR A 202 -7.79 6.81 7.26
C THR A 202 -6.79 7.40 6.26
N SER A 203 -6.01 8.42 6.65
CA SER A 203 -4.99 9.01 5.80
C SER A 203 -3.90 8.00 5.40
N GLN A 204 -3.45 7.17 6.35
CA GLN A 204 -2.48 6.11 6.08
C GLN A 204 -3.02 5.09 5.07
N LYS A 205 -4.29 4.65 5.25
CA LYS A 205 -4.94 3.75 4.30
C LYS A 205 -4.97 4.32 2.88
N LEU A 206 -5.33 5.60 2.72
CA LEU A 206 -5.35 6.25 1.41
C LEU A 206 -3.95 6.29 0.79
N VAL A 207 -2.92 6.66 1.56
CA VAL A 207 -1.53 6.70 1.08
C VAL A 207 -1.04 5.31 0.70
N LEU A 208 -1.26 4.28 1.53
CA LEU A 208 -0.84 2.90 1.24
C LEU A 208 -1.46 2.39 -0.07
N ASN A 209 -2.76 2.58 -0.25
CA ASN A 209 -3.44 2.21 -1.48
C ASN A 209 -2.89 2.98 -2.71
N MET A 210 -2.54 4.26 -2.56
CA MET A 210 -1.90 5.01 -3.64
C MET A 210 -0.52 4.46 -3.97
N LEU A 211 0.29 4.10 -2.96
CA LEU A 211 1.63 3.54 -3.18
C LEU A 211 1.57 2.21 -3.91
N SER A 212 0.79 1.26 -3.41
CA SER A 212 0.68 -0.08 -3.98
C SER A 212 0.01 -0.05 -5.36
N THR A 213 -1.18 0.56 -5.47
CA THR A 213 -1.94 0.59 -6.72
C THR A 213 -1.19 1.31 -7.82
N ALA A 214 -0.68 2.53 -7.57
CA ALA A 214 0.03 3.28 -8.60
C ALA A 214 1.33 2.56 -9.02
N ALA A 215 2.04 1.91 -8.09
CA ALA A 215 3.21 1.11 -8.43
C ALA A 215 2.84 -0.08 -9.33
N MET A 216 1.78 -0.82 -9.02
CA MET A 216 1.32 -1.95 -9.83
C MET A 216 0.81 -1.51 -11.21
N VAL A 217 0.09 -0.39 -11.30
CA VAL A 217 -0.29 0.21 -12.60
C VAL A 217 0.95 0.54 -13.44
N ARG A 218 1.98 1.18 -12.85
CA ARG A 218 3.25 1.54 -13.53
C ARG A 218 4.10 0.31 -13.89
N LEU A 219 3.89 -0.81 -13.21
CA LEU A 219 4.53 -2.09 -13.51
C LEU A 219 3.77 -2.90 -14.59
N GLY A 220 2.56 -2.44 -14.99
CA GLY A 220 1.79 -3.05 -16.07
C GLY A 220 0.85 -4.15 -15.63
N HIS A 221 0.47 -4.19 -14.33
CA HIS A 221 -0.51 -5.17 -13.81
C HIS A 221 -1.97 -4.75 -14.03
N VAL A 222 -2.21 -3.66 -14.78
CA VAL A 222 -3.53 -3.12 -15.09
C VAL A 222 -3.56 -2.75 -16.57
N TYR A 223 -4.67 -3.06 -17.25
CA TYR A 223 -4.97 -2.63 -18.62
C TYR A 223 -6.19 -1.72 -18.59
N ASP A 224 -6.04 -0.47 -19.02
CA ASP A 224 -6.97 0.64 -18.75
C ASP A 224 -7.23 0.75 -17.24
N ASN A 225 -8.42 0.40 -16.77
CA ASN A 225 -8.78 0.28 -15.36
C ASN A 225 -9.12 -1.16 -14.95
N LEU A 226 -8.75 -2.15 -15.77
CA LEU A 226 -9.10 -3.56 -15.58
C LEU A 226 -7.95 -4.34 -14.92
N MET A 227 -8.29 -5.24 -13.98
CA MET A 227 -7.36 -6.10 -13.26
C MET A 227 -6.92 -7.27 -14.15
N ILE A 228 -5.98 -7.01 -15.06
CA ILE A 228 -5.57 -8.00 -16.08
C ILE A 228 -4.76 -9.18 -15.52
N ASP A 229 -4.23 -9.05 -14.32
CA ASP A 229 -3.43 -10.08 -13.64
C ASP A 229 -4.17 -10.71 -12.45
N ILE A 230 -5.50 -10.64 -12.43
CA ILE A 230 -6.30 -11.17 -11.33
C ILE A 230 -6.06 -12.67 -11.11
N ALA A 231 -5.80 -13.06 -9.86
CA ALA A 231 -5.68 -14.46 -9.48
C ALA A 231 -7.05 -15.18 -9.52
N GLN A 232 -7.19 -16.21 -10.36
CA GLN A 232 -8.47 -16.91 -10.60
C GLN A 232 -8.67 -18.07 -9.61
N THR A 233 -8.55 -17.81 -8.32
CA THR A 233 -8.54 -18.83 -7.25
C THR A 233 -9.94 -19.36 -6.86
N ASN A 234 -11.00 -18.67 -7.24
CA ASN A 234 -12.38 -19.10 -6.96
C ASN A 234 -13.33 -18.75 -8.12
N GLU A 235 -14.56 -19.25 -8.06
CA GLU A 235 -15.55 -19.08 -9.14
C GLU A 235 -15.86 -17.61 -9.44
N LYS A 236 -16.04 -16.78 -8.41
CA LYS A 236 -16.26 -15.34 -8.56
C LYS A 236 -15.13 -14.67 -9.35
N LEU A 237 -13.88 -15.05 -9.08
CA LEU A 237 -12.70 -14.48 -9.74
C LEU A 237 -12.56 -15.03 -11.18
N ARG A 238 -12.92 -16.29 -11.44
CA ARG A 238 -12.99 -16.83 -12.82
C ARG A 238 -14.04 -16.11 -13.67
N GLN A 239 -15.22 -15.88 -13.13
CA GLN A 239 -16.27 -15.11 -13.82
C GLN A 239 -15.85 -13.65 -14.07
N ARG A 240 -15.16 -13.05 -13.11
CA ARG A 240 -14.59 -11.70 -13.28
C ARG A 240 -13.53 -11.68 -14.38
N ALA A 241 -12.64 -12.67 -14.44
CA ALA A 241 -11.63 -12.80 -15.48
C ALA A 241 -12.25 -12.87 -16.88
N LEU A 242 -13.29 -13.68 -17.05
CA LEU A 242 -14.04 -13.77 -18.32
C LEU A 242 -14.67 -12.41 -18.69
N ARG A 243 -15.31 -11.73 -17.74
CA ARG A 243 -15.91 -10.41 -17.99
C ARG A 243 -14.85 -9.38 -18.37
N ILE A 244 -13.71 -9.35 -17.68
CA ILE A 244 -12.59 -8.45 -18.00
C ILE A 244 -12.11 -8.71 -19.43
N LEU A 245 -11.92 -9.97 -19.81
CA LEU A 245 -11.44 -10.34 -21.13
C LEU A 245 -12.43 -9.94 -22.24
N THR A 246 -13.74 -10.19 -22.03
CA THR A 246 -14.81 -9.76 -22.92
C THR A 246 -14.82 -8.25 -23.11
N GLU A 247 -14.73 -7.49 -22.00
CA GLU A 247 -14.73 -6.02 -22.02
C GLU A 247 -13.48 -5.45 -22.71
N ALA A 248 -12.31 -6.00 -22.40
CA ALA A 248 -11.04 -5.52 -22.94
C ALA A 248 -10.83 -5.85 -24.42
N SER A 249 -11.36 -6.98 -24.89
CA SER A 249 -11.18 -7.45 -26.28
C SER A 249 -12.32 -7.07 -27.21
N GLY A 250 -13.52 -6.80 -26.69
CA GLY A 250 -14.75 -6.69 -27.47
C GLY A 250 -15.30 -8.01 -28.03
N ALA A 251 -14.68 -9.15 -27.70
CA ALA A 251 -15.13 -10.46 -28.13
C ALA A 251 -16.38 -10.92 -27.36
N ASP A 252 -17.18 -11.80 -27.95
CA ASP A 252 -18.27 -12.45 -27.25
C ASP A 252 -17.77 -13.42 -26.15
N ALA A 253 -18.65 -13.77 -25.21
CA ALA A 253 -18.31 -14.60 -24.06
C ALA A 253 -17.80 -16.00 -24.43
N SER A 254 -18.27 -16.59 -25.54
CA SER A 254 -17.86 -17.90 -26.02
C SER A 254 -16.41 -17.86 -26.52
N THR A 255 -16.11 -16.89 -27.37
CA THR A 255 -14.76 -16.64 -27.93
C THR A 255 -13.78 -16.30 -26.83
N ALA A 256 -14.14 -15.41 -25.90
CA ALA A 256 -13.29 -15.06 -24.76
C ALA A 256 -13.02 -16.27 -23.85
N LYS A 257 -14.03 -17.11 -23.57
CA LYS A 257 -13.88 -18.35 -22.80
C LYS A 257 -12.95 -19.35 -23.49
N HIS A 258 -13.03 -19.45 -24.81
CA HIS A 258 -12.14 -20.31 -25.61
C HIS A 258 -10.68 -19.83 -25.52
N ALA A 259 -10.43 -18.55 -25.77
CA ALA A 259 -9.10 -17.96 -25.68
C ALA A 259 -8.51 -18.12 -24.27
N LEU A 260 -9.30 -17.91 -23.22
CA LEU A 260 -8.85 -18.06 -21.84
C LEU A 260 -8.43 -19.53 -21.53
N ARG A 261 -9.12 -20.51 -22.09
CA ARG A 261 -8.70 -21.92 -21.97
C ARG A 261 -7.41 -22.21 -22.73
N GLN A 262 -7.30 -21.71 -23.97
CA GLN A 262 -6.09 -21.91 -24.80
C GLN A 262 -4.84 -21.25 -24.21
N SER A 263 -4.98 -20.12 -23.52
CA SER A 263 -3.89 -19.43 -22.80
C SER A 263 -3.51 -20.08 -21.48
N GLY A 264 -4.16 -21.19 -21.06
CA GLY A 264 -3.95 -21.76 -19.73
C GLY A 264 -4.43 -20.85 -18.61
N HIS A 265 -5.48 -20.08 -18.84
CA HIS A 265 -6.06 -19.08 -17.94
C HIS A 265 -5.21 -17.82 -17.71
N ASP A 266 -4.24 -17.55 -18.58
CA ASP A 266 -3.52 -16.27 -18.58
C ASP A 266 -4.34 -15.22 -19.33
N LEU A 267 -4.81 -14.17 -18.61
CA LEU A 267 -5.61 -13.12 -19.22
C LEU A 267 -4.82 -12.25 -20.21
N ARG A 268 -3.52 -12.03 -19.95
CA ARG A 268 -2.69 -11.24 -20.85
C ARG A 268 -2.50 -11.94 -22.17
N GLU A 269 -2.14 -13.25 -22.12
CA GLU A 269 -2.01 -14.07 -23.33
C GLU A 269 -3.35 -14.11 -24.10
N ALA A 270 -4.47 -14.39 -23.39
CA ALA A 270 -5.79 -14.42 -23.98
C ALA A 270 -6.19 -13.09 -24.64
N LEU A 271 -5.86 -11.94 -24.01
CA LEU A 271 -6.14 -10.64 -24.59
C LEU A 271 -5.31 -10.38 -25.84
N VAL A 272 -4.00 -10.73 -25.85
CA VAL A 272 -3.15 -10.62 -27.04
C VAL A 272 -3.65 -11.52 -28.16
N MET A 273 -4.08 -12.75 -27.85
CA MET A 273 -4.68 -13.64 -28.84
C MET A 273 -5.89 -12.99 -29.52
N LEU A 274 -6.82 -12.47 -28.72
CA LEU A 274 -8.07 -11.90 -29.22
C LEU A 274 -7.88 -10.61 -30.01
N LYS A 275 -7.05 -9.69 -29.51
CA LYS A 275 -6.85 -8.38 -30.15
C LYS A 275 -5.97 -8.44 -31.39
N ASN A 276 -5.01 -9.36 -31.42
CA ASN A 276 -4.09 -9.48 -32.56
C ASN A 276 -4.39 -10.64 -33.51
N GLY A 277 -5.40 -11.48 -33.23
CA GLY A 277 -5.78 -12.63 -34.05
C GLY A 277 -4.67 -13.69 -34.14
N VAL A 278 -3.94 -13.93 -33.04
CA VAL A 278 -2.80 -14.86 -33.00
C VAL A 278 -3.09 -16.03 -32.05
N ASP A 279 -2.36 -17.13 -32.19
CA ASP A 279 -2.43 -18.25 -31.26
C ASP A 279 -1.71 -17.98 -29.92
N ALA A 280 -1.89 -18.85 -28.94
CA ALA A 280 -1.29 -18.72 -27.62
C ALA A 280 0.25 -18.67 -27.65
N LYS A 281 0.88 -19.44 -28.56
CA LYS A 281 2.34 -19.46 -28.71
C LYS A 281 2.87 -18.10 -29.19
N ALA A 282 2.24 -17.52 -30.20
CA ALA A 282 2.59 -16.20 -30.72
C ALA A 282 2.29 -15.09 -29.71
N ALA A 283 1.16 -15.17 -28.99
CA ALA A 283 0.82 -14.22 -27.92
C ALA A 283 1.87 -14.21 -26.81
N ARG A 284 2.29 -15.38 -26.34
CA ARG A 284 3.35 -15.55 -25.35
C ARG A 284 4.68 -15.00 -25.83
N ALA A 285 5.06 -15.26 -27.08
CA ALA A 285 6.28 -14.74 -27.67
C ALA A 285 6.27 -13.20 -27.69
N ARG A 286 5.15 -12.57 -28.05
CA ARG A 286 4.99 -11.09 -28.03
C ARG A 286 5.13 -10.53 -26.62
N LEU A 287 4.50 -11.15 -25.61
CA LEU A 287 4.61 -10.73 -24.21
C LEU A 287 6.05 -10.83 -23.68
N ILE A 288 6.77 -11.89 -24.05
CA ILE A 288 8.19 -12.06 -23.69
C ILE A 288 9.04 -10.97 -24.37
N ALA A 289 8.87 -10.73 -25.66
CA ALA A 289 9.59 -9.69 -26.40
C ALA A 289 9.32 -8.29 -25.83
N ALA A 290 8.09 -8.03 -25.39
CA ALA A 290 7.67 -6.81 -24.72
C ALA A 290 8.07 -6.75 -23.22
N LYS A 291 8.82 -7.72 -22.70
CA LYS A 291 9.21 -7.82 -21.28
C LYS A 291 8.03 -7.73 -20.32
N GLY A 292 6.90 -8.33 -20.71
CA GLY A 292 5.65 -8.31 -19.95
C GLY A 292 4.84 -7.01 -20.06
N ASN A 293 5.22 -6.06 -20.89
CA ASN A 293 4.40 -4.87 -21.14
C ASN A 293 3.28 -5.22 -22.11
N LEU A 294 2.03 -5.27 -21.56
CA LEU A 294 0.87 -5.70 -22.32
C LEU A 294 0.56 -4.78 -23.51
N ARG A 295 0.60 -3.44 -23.31
CA ARG A 295 0.34 -2.48 -24.41
C ARG A 295 1.35 -2.64 -25.55
N GLN A 296 2.62 -2.77 -25.22
CA GLN A 296 3.66 -3.02 -26.22
C GLN A 296 3.46 -4.38 -26.92
N ALA A 297 3.02 -5.41 -26.21
CA ALA A 297 2.71 -6.71 -26.81
C ALA A 297 1.50 -6.65 -27.75
N LEU A 298 0.54 -5.75 -27.47
CA LEU A 298 -0.62 -5.46 -28.32
C LEU A 298 -0.28 -4.59 -29.54
N GLY A 299 0.86 -3.87 -29.53
CA GLY A 299 1.23 -2.88 -30.55
C GLY A 299 0.63 -1.49 -30.33
N GLU A 300 0.26 -1.17 -29.07
CA GLU A 300 -0.34 0.10 -28.63
C GLU A 300 0.69 1.06 -28.02
#